data_630604d86841857329b9aea2edde3660
#
_entry.id   630604d86841857329b9aea2edde3660
#
_cell.length_a   1.000
_cell.length_b   1.000
_cell.length_c   1.000
_cell.angle_alpha   90.00
_cell.angle_beta   90.00
_cell.angle_gamma   90.00
#
_symmetry.space_group_name_H-M   'P 1'
#
loop_
_entity.id
_entity.type
_entity.pdbx_description
1 polymer ?
#
loop_
_entity_poly.entity_id
_entity_poly.type
_entity_poly.pdbx_seq_one_letter_code
_entity_poly.pdbx_strand_id
1 'polypeptide(L)'
;MENNFDLVVIGGGPGGYVCAIRAAQLGLKTACVESRGALGGTCLNVGCIPSKSLLNLSENFHKAQKDFNQQGIEIEGIKLNIEKMMSNKNKSIQVLTKGVEFLFKKNKVTYFKGKGVL
;
A
#
# COMPACT_ATOMS: atom_id res chain seq x y z
N MET A 1 26.48 14.95 -12.38
CA MET A 1 25.38 14.76 -13.36
C MET A 1 24.23 15.66 -12.93
N GLU A 2 23.86 16.61 -13.74
CA GLU A 2 22.66 17.41 -13.48
C GLU A 2 21.44 16.49 -13.66
N ASN A 3 20.75 16.22 -12.57
CA ASN A 3 19.48 15.50 -12.59
C ASN A 3 18.35 16.49 -12.96
N ASN A 4 18.26 16.87 -14.23
CA ASN A 4 17.20 17.73 -14.71
C ASN A 4 15.93 16.89 -14.91
N PHE A 5 14.85 17.29 -14.26
CA PHE A 5 13.51 16.72 -14.39
C PHE A 5 12.54 17.79 -14.86
N ASP A 6 11.56 17.40 -15.68
CA ASP A 6 10.46 18.27 -16.07
C ASP A 6 9.46 18.45 -14.92
N LEU A 7 9.33 17.40 -14.07
CA LEU A 7 8.46 17.41 -12.90
C LEU A 7 9.10 16.65 -11.74
N VAL A 8 9.09 17.27 -10.58
CA VAL A 8 9.44 16.62 -9.31
C VAL A 8 8.23 16.63 -8.39
N VAL A 9 7.79 15.43 -7.97
CA VAL A 9 6.68 15.24 -7.04
C VAL A 9 7.24 14.99 -5.65
N ILE A 10 6.87 15.83 -4.68
CA ILE A 10 7.26 15.66 -3.28
C ILE A 10 6.14 14.95 -2.55
N GLY A 11 6.42 13.72 -2.10
CA GLY A 11 5.47 12.84 -1.46
C GLY A 11 4.94 11.73 -2.38
N GLY A 12 5.18 10.48 -1.98
CA GLY A 12 4.80 9.25 -2.71
C GLY A 12 3.47 8.65 -2.25
N GLY A 13 2.57 9.43 -1.66
CA GLY A 13 1.22 9.01 -1.33
C GLY A 13 0.30 8.90 -2.55
N PRO A 14 -1.02 8.57 -2.37
CA PRO A 14 -1.94 8.35 -3.49
C PRO A 14 -2.00 9.50 -4.50
N GLY A 15 -2.01 10.74 -4.06
CA GLY A 15 -1.93 11.89 -4.95
C GLY A 15 -0.58 11.97 -5.71
N GLY A 16 0.52 11.72 -5.00
CA GLY A 16 1.87 11.84 -5.54
C GLY A 16 2.21 10.73 -6.53
N TYR A 17 2.04 9.46 -6.19
CA TYR A 17 2.40 8.38 -7.11
C TYR A 17 1.52 8.35 -8.36
N VAL A 18 0.24 8.68 -8.23
CA VAL A 18 -0.67 8.76 -9.38
C VAL A 18 -0.24 9.89 -10.31
N CYS A 19 0.07 11.08 -9.75
CA CYS A 19 0.57 12.22 -10.50
C CYS A 19 1.88 11.88 -11.23
N ALA A 20 2.86 11.31 -10.52
CA ALA A 20 4.17 10.97 -11.09
C ALA A 20 4.07 9.96 -12.23
N ILE A 21 3.27 8.89 -12.05
CA ILE A 21 3.04 7.89 -13.10
C ILE A 21 2.36 8.53 -14.32
N ARG A 22 1.34 9.35 -14.10
CA ARG A 22 0.62 9.98 -15.21
C ARG A 22 1.48 10.95 -15.98
N ALA A 23 2.27 11.77 -15.27
CA ALA A 23 3.20 12.69 -15.90
C ALA A 23 4.24 11.96 -16.78
N ALA A 24 4.79 10.88 -16.26
CA ALA A 24 5.73 10.05 -17.02
C ALA A 24 5.07 9.39 -18.24
N GLN A 25 3.82 8.94 -18.15
CA GLN A 25 3.05 8.42 -19.29
C GLN A 25 2.80 9.48 -20.38
N LEU A 26 2.75 10.75 -20.00
CA LEU A 26 2.62 11.88 -20.92
C LEU A 26 3.96 12.35 -21.51
N GLY A 27 5.05 11.65 -21.19
CA GLY A 27 6.38 11.91 -21.76
C GLY A 27 7.26 12.83 -20.93
N LEU A 28 6.81 13.29 -19.74
CA LEU A 28 7.63 14.13 -18.87
C LEU A 28 8.70 13.30 -18.13
N LYS A 29 9.92 13.80 -18.09
CA LYS A 29 10.98 13.23 -17.24
C LYS A 29 10.66 13.53 -15.79
N THR A 30 10.16 12.53 -15.07
CA THR A 30 9.53 12.72 -13.76
C THR A 30 10.33 12.05 -12.64
N ALA A 31 10.45 12.76 -11.52
CA ALA A 31 10.95 12.22 -10.25
C ALA A 31 9.89 12.29 -9.16
N CYS A 32 9.99 11.39 -8.18
CA CYS A 32 9.20 11.41 -6.95
C CYS A 32 10.13 11.26 -5.74
N VAL A 33 9.96 12.13 -4.75
CA VAL A 33 10.74 12.11 -3.50
C VAL A 33 9.81 11.69 -2.35
N GLU A 34 10.19 10.64 -1.61
CA GLU A 34 9.39 10.14 -0.47
C GLU A 34 10.27 9.89 0.76
N SER A 35 9.87 10.46 1.89
CA SER A 35 10.63 10.42 3.14
C SER A 35 10.37 9.18 3.99
N ARG A 36 9.23 8.53 3.85
CA ARG A 36 8.86 7.33 4.62
C ARG A 36 9.72 6.09 4.28
N GLY A 37 10.39 6.09 3.15
CA GLY A 37 11.18 4.95 2.67
C GLY A 37 10.36 3.90 1.90
N ALA A 38 9.03 4.06 1.84
CA ALA A 38 8.12 3.24 1.05
C ALA A 38 7.08 4.11 0.37
N LEU A 39 6.74 3.80 -0.88
CA LEU A 39 5.66 4.46 -1.62
C LEU A 39 4.28 4.05 -1.08
N GLY A 40 3.25 4.83 -1.41
CA GLY A 40 1.87 4.54 -1.04
C GLY A 40 1.30 5.44 0.06
N GLY A 41 2.15 6.24 0.72
CA GLY A 41 1.76 7.20 1.74
C GLY A 41 1.05 6.58 2.95
N THR A 42 0.27 7.36 3.65
CA THR A 42 -0.52 6.93 4.81
C THR A 42 -1.51 5.83 4.44
N CYS A 43 -2.22 5.95 3.33
CA CYS A 43 -3.25 4.99 2.93
C CYS A 43 -2.72 3.56 2.84
N LEU A 44 -1.63 3.33 2.09
CA LEU A 44 -1.11 1.98 1.89
C LEU A 44 -0.35 1.46 3.10
N ASN A 45 0.38 2.31 3.81
CA ASN A 45 1.29 1.87 4.87
C ASN A 45 0.65 1.75 6.25
N VAL A 46 -0.19 2.72 6.63
CA VAL A 46 -0.73 2.82 8.00
C VAL A 46 -2.21 3.22 8.06
N GLY A 47 -2.89 3.30 6.95
CA GLY A 47 -4.28 3.78 6.85
C GLY A 47 -5.22 2.77 6.19
N CYS A 48 -5.69 3.07 4.99
CA CYS A 48 -6.77 2.35 4.29
C CYS A 48 -6.51 0.84 4.17
N ILE A 49 -5.31 0.45 3.76
CA ILE A 49 -5.00 -0.94 3.47
C ILE A 49 -4.89 -1.78 4.75
N PRO A 50 -4.06 -1.42 5.75
CA PRO A 50 -3.99 -2.20 6.97
C PRO A 50 -5.31 -2.23 7.74
N SER A 51 -6.06 -1.13 7.79
CA SER A 51 -7.34 -1.09 8.49
C SER A 51 -8.39 -2.01 7.85
N LYS A 52 -8.53 -1.98 6.52
CA LYS A 52 -9.47 -2.86 5.79
C LYS A 52 -9.06 -4.32 5.86
N SER A 53 -7.77 -4.61 5.82
CA SER A 53 -7.25 -5.97 6.01
C SER A 53 -7.65 -6.52 7.39
N LEU A 54 -7.43 -5.76 8.45
CA LEU A 54 -7.79 -6.19 9.81
C LEU A 54 -9.29 -6.27 10.03
N LEU A 55 -10.08 -5.32 9.51
CA LEU A 55 -11.54 -5.36 9.59
C LEU A 55 -12.11 -6.59 8.90
N ASN A 56 -11.64 -6.92 7.69
CA ASN A 56 -12.08 -8.12 6.97
C ASN A 56 -11.72 -9.41 7.73
N LEU A 57 -10.52 -9.50 8.28
CA LEU A 57 -10.10 -10.66 9.07
C LEU A 57 -10.92 -10.80 10.37
N SER A 58 -11.21 -9.69 11.05
CA SER A 58 -12.03 -9.70 12.26
C SER A 58 -13.49 -10.08 11.97
N GLU A 59 -14.04 -9.62 10.85
CA GLU A 59 -15.38 -9.99 10.40
C GLU A 59 -15.47 -11.49 10.08
N ASN A 60 -14.48 -12.05 9.40
CA ASN A 60 -14.42 -13.49 9.12
C ASN A 60 -14.37 -14.31 10.41
N PHE A 61 -13.62 -13.88 11.40
CA PHE A 61 -13.59 -14.52 12.72
C PHE A 61 -14.94 -14.46 13.42
N HIS A 62 -15.60 -13.30 13.39
CA HIS A 62 -16.93 -13.13 13.97
C HIS A 62 -17.98 -14.02 13.30
N LYS A 63 -17.99 -14.06 11.97
CA LYS A 63 -18.88 -14.95 11.18
C LYS A 63 -18.65 -16.41 11.53
N ALA A 64 -17.39 -16.82 11.63
CA ALA A 64 -17.06 -18.20 11.99
C ALA A 64 -17.52 -18.57 13.43
N GLN A 65 -17.51 -17.62 14.36
CA GLN A 65 -17.98 -17.86 15.72
C GLN A 65 -19.50 -17.90 15.87
N LYS A 66 -20.24 -17.08 15.11
CA LYS A 66 -21.66 -16.85 15.35
C LYS A 66 -22.56 -17.21 14.18
N ASP A 67 -22.20 -16.79 12.97
CA ASP A 67 -23.13 -16.82 11.85
C ASP A 67 -23.16 -18.18 11.15
N PHE A 68 -22.02 -18.86 11.07
CA PHE A 68 -21.91 -20.12 10.31
C PHE A 68 -22.78 -21.24 10.90
N ASN A 69 -22.90 -21.33 12.23
CA ASN A 69 -23.77 -22.29 12.87
C ASN A 69 -25.25 -22.13 12.47
N GLN A 70 -25.70 -20.88 12.33
CA GLN A 70 -27.06 -20.57 11.88
C GLN A 70 -27.29 -20.93 10.42
N GLN A 71 -26.22 -21.01 9.62
CA GLN A 71 -26.25 -21.38 8.20
C GLN A 71 -26.01 -22.88 7.96
N GLY A 72 -25.94 -23.68 9.03
CA GLY A 72 -25.72 -25.13 8.94
C GLY A 72 -24.24 -25.52 8.79
N ILE A 73 -23.32 -24.59 8.99
CA ILE A 73 -21.86 -24.86 8.99
C ILE A 73 -21.41 -25.00 10.44
N GLU A 74 -21.21 -26.22 10.89
CA GLU A 74 -20.76 -26.51 12.24
C GLU A 74 -19.22 -26.36 12.31
N ILE A 75 -18.76 -25.55 13.27
CA ILE A 75 -17.32 -25.34 13.50
C ILE A 75 -17.01 -25.65 14.96
N GLU A 76 -16.15 -26.63 15.17
CA GLU A 76 -15.63 -26.97 16.49
C GLU A 76 -14.33 -26.21 16.75
N GLY A 77 -14.35 -25.33 17.75
CA GLY A 77 -13.17 -24.67 18.30
C GLY A 77 -12.45 -23.73 17.34
N ILE A 78 -12.73 -22.44 17.42
CA ILE A 78 -12.05 -21.39 16.67
C ILE A 78 -11.04 -20.70 17.59
N LYS A 79 -9.81 -20.59 17.14
CA LYS A 79 -8.75 -19.83 17.83
C LYS A 79 -8.21 -18.72 16.92
N LEU A 80 -8.05 -17.53 17.47
CA LEU A 80 -7.41 -16.42 16.77
C LEU A 80 -5.90 -16.47 17.01
N ASN A 81 -5.14 -16.45 15.90
CA ASN A 81 -3.69 -16.27 15.94
C ASN A 81 -3.36 -14.84 15.50
N ILE A 82 -3.15 -13.96 16.46
CA ILE A 82 -2.86 -12.54 16.23
C ILE A 82 -1.59 -12.33 15.40
N GLU A 83 -0.54 -13.11 15.64
CA GLU A 83 0.72 -12.97 14.90
C GLU A 83 0.52 -13.27 13.41
N LYS A 84 -0.21 -14.32 13.08
CA LYS A 84 -0.56 -14.63 11.68
C LYS A 84 -1.47 -13.58 11.06
N MET A 85 -2.41 -13.05 11.83
CA MET A 85 -3.30 -11.99 11.38
C MET A 85 -2.51 -10.73 11.04
N MET A 86 -1.58 -10.32 11.90
CA MET A 86 -0.70 -9.17 11.66
C MET A 86 0.26 -9.42 10.49
N SER A 87 0.77 -10.64 10.34
CA SER A 87 1.60 -11.02 9.19
C SER A 87 0.83 -10.91 7.87
N ASN A 88 -0.43 -11.35 7.80
CA ASN A 88 -1.28 -11.19 6.63
C ASN A 88 -1.52 -9.72 6.28
N LYS A 89 -1.81 -8.90 7.28
CA LYS A 89 -1.92 -7.45 7.10
C LYS A 89 -0.63 -6.87 6.48
N ASN A 90 0.52 -7.22 7.03
CA ASN A 90 1.82 -6.74 6.54
C ASN A 90 2.11 -7.20 5.10
N LYS A 91 1.74 -8.43 4.74
CA LYS A 91 1.84 -8.92 3.35
C LYS A 91 1.03 -8.08 2.38
N SER A 92 -0.20 -7.72 2.75
CA SER A 92 -1.06 -6.86 1.92
C SER A 92 -0.42 -5.50 1.66
N ILE A 93 0.17 -4.88 2.70
CA ILE A 93 0.90 -3.63 2.58
C ILE A 93 2.09 -3.78 1.62
N GLN A 94 2.91 -4.83 1.80
CA GLN A 94 4.10 -5.07 0.99
C GLN A 94 3.77 -5.31 -0.49
N VAL A 95 2.74 -6.06 -0.78
CA VAL A 95 2.30 -6.32 -2.17
C VAL A 95 1.94 -5.01 -2.86
N LEU A 96 1.18 -4.15 -2.20
CA LEU A 96 0.73 -2.89 -2.79
C LEU A 96 1.85 -1.86 -2.90
N THR A 97 2.67 -1.69 -1.87
CA THR A 97 3.80 -0.75 -1.93
C THR A 97 4.83 -1.14 -2.99
N LYS A 98 5.16 -2.43 -3.09
CA LYS A 98 6.01 -2.96 -4.18
C LYS A 98 5.36 -2.83 -5.56
N GLY A 99 4.04 -2.97 -5.62
CA GLY A 99 3.28 -2.73 -6.84
C GLY A 99 3.44 -1.30 -7.35
N VAL A 100 3.40 -0.31 -6.47
CA VAL A 100 3.64 1.10 -6.84
C VAL A 100 5.10 1.31 -7.28
N GLU A 101 6.08 0.72 -6.59
CA GLU A 101 7.48 0.77 -7.02
C GLU A 101 7.69 0.13 -8.41
N PHE A 102 7.01 -0.98 -8.68
CA PHE A 102 7.02 -1.60 -10.00
C PHE A 102 6.45 -0.67 -11.08
N LEU A 103 5.33 0.01 -10.78
CA LEU A 103 4.74 0.97 -11.71
C LEU A 103 5.66 2.16 -11.96
N PHE A 104 6.41 2.62 -10.96
CA PHE A 104 7.43 3.64 -11.14
C PHE A 104 8.51 3.18 -12.11
N LYS A 105 9.06 1.99 -11.91
CA LYS A 105 10.06 1.41 -12.81
C LYS A 105 9.53 1.26 -14.25
N LYS A 106 8.31 0.72 -14.39
CA LYS A 106 7.66 0.51 -15.69
C LYS A 106 7.48 1.82 -16.45
N ASN A 107 7.13 2.89 -15.75
CA ASN A 107 6.89 4.21 -16.35
C ASN A 107 8.13 5.12 -16.31
N LYS A 108 9.29 4.60 -15.91
CA LYS A 108 10.56 5.35 -15.83
C LYS A 108 10.51 6.59 -14.91
N VAL A 109 9.70 6.52 -13.84
CA VAL A 109 9.72 7.52 -12.77
C VAL A 109 10.94 7.29 -11.88
N THR A 110 11.76 8.31 -11.70
CA THR A 110 12.90 8.23 -10.78
C THR A 110 12.43 8.38 -9.34
N TYR A 111 12.76 7.41 -8.50
CA TYR A 111 12.36 7.40 -7.09
C TYR A 111 13.54 7.76 -6.20
N PHE A 112 13.41 8.85 -5.44
CA PHE A 112 14.36 9.28 -4.42
C PHE A 112 13.79 9.04 -3.03
N LYS A 113 14.54 8.29 -2.22
CA LYS A 113 14.23 8.09 -0.80
C LYS A 113 14.88 9.22 0.00
N GLY A 114 14.06 10.10 0.57
CA GLY A 114 14.54 11.25 1.32
C GLY A 114 13.48 12.32 1.49
N LYS A 115 13.83 13.39 2.16
CA LYS A 115 12.97 14.54 2.38
C LYS A 115 13.16 15.57 1.27
N GLY A 116 12.11 15.88 0.53
CA GLY A 116 12.08 16.99 -0.41
C GLY A 116 11.97 18.31 0.34
N VAL A 117 12.78 19.29 -0.08
CA VAL A 117 12.76 20.66 0.44
C VAL A 117 12.74 21.61 -0.76
N LEU A 118 11.93 22.67 -0.69
CA LEU A 118 11.87 23.76 -1.66
C LEU A 118 12.86 24.87 -1.29
#